data_c79e4c76393a4e47585ce13206b3460c
#
_entry.id   c79e4c76393a4e47585ce13206b3460c
#
_cell.length_a   1.000
_cell.length_b   1.000
_cell.length_c   1.000
_cell.angle_alpha   90.00
_cell.angle_beta   90.00
_cell.angle_gamma   90.00
#
_symmetry.space_group_name_H-M   'P 1'
#
loop_
_entity.id
_entity.type
_entity.pdbx_description
1 polymer ?
#
loop_
_entity_poly.entity_id
_entity_poly.type
_entity_poly.pdbx_seq_one_letter_code
_entity_poly.pdbx_strand_id
1 'polypeptide(L)'
;MIAQKRHTSKKGFRCAECDIGIVRPVAAPGRLARHRTLSLPVPADLEIPTCDNCGTEWIGDSVALKLDAALEKEFRVRMRELVTVSLARLSKHSISKAYVERVLGLSQGYLSHLTTTGDKTPSEALALNLVHFAQNPQRLRSSEALWKKLSGAKPDPTGALGR
;
A
#
# COMPACT_ATOMS: atom_id res chain seq x y z
N MET A 1 17.27 10.79 -31.48
CA MET A 1 16.19 9.81 -31.20
C MET A 1 14.86 10.54 -31.29
N ILE A 2 14.07 10.28 -32.33
CA ILE A 2 12.81 10.98 -32.59
C ILE A 2 11.71 10.24 -31.83
N ALA A 3 11.19 10.87 -30.78
CA ALA A 3 10.01 10.34 -30.05
C ALA A 3 8.79 10.42 -30.96
N GLN A 4 8.38 9.28 -31.51
CA GLN A 4 7.11 9.17 -32.23
C GLN A 4 5.94 9.36 -31.26
N LYS A 5 5.29 10.53 -31.31
CA LYS A 5 3.98 10.75 -30.73
C LYS A 5 2.98 9.79 -31.40
N ARG A 6 2.77 8.62 -30.81
CA ARG A 6 1.70 7.70 -31.26
C ARG A 6 0.38 8.25 -30.73
N HIS A 7 -0.39 8.89 -31.62
CA HIS A 7 -1.80 9.22 -31.38
C HIS A 7 -2.57 7.89 -31.19
N THR A 8 -3.05 7.64 -29.99
CA THR A 8 -4.04 6.58 -29.75
C THR A 8 -5.37 6.99 -30.41
N SER A 9 -5.56 6.60 -31.65
CA SER A 9 -6.83 6.80 -32.33
C SER A 9 -7.85 5.81 -31.76
N LYS A 10 -9.11 6.24 -31.60
CA LYS A 10 -10.23 5.35 -31.20
C LYS A 10 -10.39 4.12 -32.11
N LYS A 11 -9.77 4.12 -33.29
CA LYS A 11 -9.81 3.03 -34.29
C LYS A 11 -8.87 1.86 -33.95
N GLY A 12 -7.97 1.99 -32.98
CA GLY A 12 -6.95 0.98 -32.68
C GLY A 12 -5.78 0.99 -33.67
N PHE A 13 -4.80 0.11 -33.40
CA PHE A 13 -3.65 -0.11 -34.28
C PHE A 13 -3.28 -1.61 -34.31
N ARG A 14 -2.55 -2.05 -35.32
CA ARG A 14 -2.12 -3.46 -35.46
C ARG A 14 -1.17 -3.83 -34.34
N CYS A 15 -1.39 -4.98 -33.70
CA CYS A 15 -0.51 -5.49 -32.65
C CYS A 15 0.84 -5.89 -33.24
N ALA A 16 1.92 -5.35 -32.66
CA ALA A 16 3.27 -5.69 -33.08
C ALA A 16 3.79 -7.01 -32.50
N GLU A 17 3.11 -7.57 -31.49
CA GLU A 17 3.51 -8.86 -30.89
C GLU A 17 3.00 -10.05 -31.69
N CYS A 18 1.77 -9.99 -32.20
CA CYS A 18 1.18 -11.12 -32.92
C CYS A 18 0.89 -10.84 -34.40
N ASP A 19 1.06 -9.61 -34.87
CA ASP A 19 0.80 -9.15 -36.25
C ASP A 19 -0.61 -9.47 -36.81
N ILE A 20 -1.51 -9.98 -35.99
CA ILE A 20 -2.86 -10.42 -36.39
C ILE A 20 -3.93 -9.52 -35.78
N GLY A 21 -3.87 -9.30 -34.46
CA GLY A 21 -4.89 -8.60 -33.70
C GLY A 21 -4.79 -7.07 -33.79
N ILE A 22 -5.85 -6.43 -33.35
CA ILE A 22 -5.93 -4.97 -33.24
C ILE A 22 -5.91 -4.58 -31.76
N VAL A 23 -5.02 -3.67 -31.41
CA VAL A 23 -4.94 -3.08 -30.08
C VAL A 23 -5.99 -1.97 -29.96
N ARG A 24 -6.89 -2.11 -28.99
CA ARG A 24 -7.96 -1.14 -28.72
C ARG A 24 -8.03 -0.83 -27.23
N PRO A 25 -8.49 0.38 -26.83
CA PRO A 25 -8.80 0.67 -25.45
C PRO A 25 -9.88 -0.29 -24.92
N VAL A 26 -9.60 -0.99 -23.83
CA VAL A 26 -10.52 -1.95 -23.20
C VAL A 26 -10.65 -1.61 -21.72
N ALA A 27 -11.88 -1.34 -21.29
CA ALA A 27 -12.23 -1.31 -19.88
C ALA A 27 -12.37 -2.75 -19.38
N ALA A 28 -11.73 -3.09 -18.28
CA ALA A 28 -11.76 -4.45 -17.72
C ALA A 28 -12.15 -4.41 -16.24
N PRO A 29 -13.46 -4.43 -15.93
CA PRO A 29 -13.95 -4.50 -14.57
C PRO A 29 -13.37 -5.72 -13.84
N GLY A 30 -12.94 -5.52 -12.58
CA GLY A 30 -12.35 -6.59 -11.77
C GLY A 30 -10.87 -6.87 -12.05
N ARG A 31 -10.22 -6.15 -12.96
CA ARG A 31 -8.77 -6.23 -13.17
C ARG A 31 -8.03 -5.82 -11.89
N LEU A 32 -7.01 -6.59 -11.53
CA LEU A 32 -6.09 -6.28 -10.44
C LEU A 32 -4.73 -5.91 -11.01
N ALA A 33 -4.10 -4.91 -10.43
CA ALA A 33 -2.72 -4.56 -10.71
C ALA A 33 -1.90 -4.56 -9.42
N ARG A 34 -0.65 -5.00 -9.52
CA ARG A 34 0.27 -4.95 -8.38
C ARG A 34 0.78 -3.52 -8.21
N HIS A 35 0.59 -2.99 -7.00
CA HIS A 35 1.14 -1.70 -6.60
C HIS A 35 1.83 -1.89 -5.25
N ARG A 36 3.14 -1.68 -5.20
CA ARG A 36 3.98 -1.99 -4.04
C ARG A 36 3.77 -3.44 -3.58
N THR A 37 3.31 -3.66 -2.35
CA THR A 37 3.05 -4.99 -1.76
C THR A 37 1.64 -5.51 -1.98
N LEU A 38 0.72 -4.68 -2.49
CA LEU A 38 -0.68 -5.05 -2.65
C LEU A 38 -1.08 -5.27 -4.11
N SER A 39 -2.02 -6.18 -4.31
CA SER A 39 -2.80 -6.26 -5.55
C SER A 39 -4.07 -5.43 -5.37
N LEU A 40 -4.20 -4.36 -6.14
CA LEU A 40 -5.27 -3.38 -6.02
C LEU A 40 -6.18 -3.41 -7.24
N PRO A 41 -7.48 -3.11 -7.08
CA PRO A 41 -8.39 -3.02 -8.21
C PRO A 41 -8.02 -1.83 -9.11
N VAL A 42 -7.98 -2.09 -10.40
CA VAL A 42 -7.90 -1.04 -11.42
C VAL A 42 -9.30 -0.45 -11.58
N PRO A 43 -9.46 0.89 -11.65
CA PRO A 43 -10.76 1.50 -11.89
C PRO A 43 -11.41 0.93 -13.14
N ALA A 44 -12.72 0.64 -13.04
CA ALA A 44 -13.47 -0.01 -14.13
C ALA A 44 -13.57 0.86 -15.39
N ASP A 45 -13.45 2.18 -15.24
CA ASP A 45 -13.47 3.18 -16.29
C ASP A 45 -12.11 3.45 -16.93
N LEU A 46 -11.04 2.88 -16.37
CA LEU A 46 -9.69 3.03 -16.93
C LEU A 46 -9.51 2.04 -18.09
N GLU A 47 -9.52 2.59 -19.30
CA GLU A 47 -9.25 1.82 -20.51
C GLU A 47 -7.75 1.59 -20.68
N ILE A 48 -7.35 0.32 -20.80
CA ILE A 48 -5.99 -0.09 -21.13
C ILE A 48 -5.98 -0.66 -22.54
N PRO A 49 -5.16 -0.11 -23.47
CA PRO A 49 -5.06 -0.65 -24.80
C PRO A 49 -4.62 -2.11 -24.78
N THR A 50 -5.45 -3.00 -25.28
CA THR A 50 -5.24 -4.45 -25.26
C THR A 50 -5.49 -5.04 -26.65
N CYS A 51 -4.64 -5.98 -27.06
CA CYS A 51 -4.83 -6.72 -28.31
C CYS A 51 -5.98 -7.69 -28.19
N ASP A 52 -6.88 -7.69 -29.18
CA ASP A 52 -8.05 -8.59 -29.23
C ASP A 52 -7.71 -10.04 -29.57
N ASN A 53 -6.52 -10.32 -30.11
CA ASN A 53 -6.07 -11.67 -30.45
C ASN A 53 -5.14 -12.29 -29.37
N CYS A 54 -4.07 -11.63 -28.98
CA CYS A 54 -3.07 -12.20 -28.06
C CYS A 54 -3.19 -11.68 -26.62
N GLY A 55 -4.06 -10.70 -26.34
CA GLY A 55 -4.26 -10.15 -25.01
C GLY A 55 -3.12 -9.23 -24.50
N THR A 56 -2.09 -8.99 -25.31
CA THR A 56 -0.97 -8.10 -24.91
C THR A 56 -1.49 -6.69 -24.63
N GLU A 57 -1.10 -6.16 -23.49
CA GLU A 57 -1.42 -4.79 -23.05
C GLU A 57 -0.34 -3.80 -23.49
N TRP A 58 -0.78 -2.67 -24.02
CA TRP A 58 0.09 -1.60 -24.49
C TRP A 58 -0.06 -0.37 -23.59
N ILE A 59 0.80 -0.28 -22.59
CA ILE A 59 0.75 0.79 -21.59
C ILE A 59 1.69 1.91 -22.05
N GLY A 60 1.15 2.93 -22.69
CA GLY A 60 1.89 4.17 -22.99
C GLY A 60 1.90 5.13 -21.80
N ASP A 61 2.76 6.15 -21.84
CA ASP A 61 3.01 7.08 -20.73
C ASP A 61 1.73 7.68 -20.12
N SER A 62 0.78 8.09 -20.96
CA SER A 62 -0.46 8.70 -20.49
C SER A 62 -1.38 7.72 -19.75
N VAL A 63 -1.37 6.44 -20.14
CA VAL A 63 -2.14 5.37 -19.47
C VAL A 63 -1.42 4.97 -18.19
N ALA A 64 -0.09 4.85 -18.22
CA ALA A 64 0.74 4.56 -17.05
C ALA A 64 0.51 5.60 -15.95
N LEU A 65 0.60 6.89 -16.26
CA LEU A 65 0.36 7.97 -15.29
C LEU A 65 -1.04 7.90 -14.65
N LYS A 66 -2.08 7.62 -15.45
CA LYS A 66 -3.44 7.47 -14.92
C LYS A 66 -3.57 6.23 -14.03
N LEU A 67 -2.98 5.12 -14.44
CA LEU A 67 -2.98 3.88 -13.68
C LEU A 67 -2.25 4.07 -12.35
N ASP A 68 -1.06 4.64 -12.36
CA ASP A 68 -0.28 4.90 -11.14
C ASP A 68 -1.02 5.83 -10.17
N ALA A 69 -1.62 6.91 -10.67
CA ALA A 69 -2.40 7.83 -9.84
C ALA A 69 -3.63 7.13 -9.22
N ALA A 70 -4.31 6.29 -9.98
CA ALA A 70 -5.46 5.54 -9.50
C ALA A 70 -5.07 4.50 -8.44
N LEU A 71 -4.00 3.74 -8.70
CA LEU A 71 -3.47 2.74 -7.76
C LEU A 71 -2.93 3.38 -6.49
N GLU A 72 -2.24 4.51 -6.58
CA GLU A 72 -1.77 5.24 -5.39
C GLU A 72 -2.94 5.75 -4.53
N LYS A 73 -4.01 6.24 -5.17
CA LYS A 73 -5.24 6.65 -4.46
C LYS A 73 -5.86 5.46 -3.71
N GLU A 74 -6.03 4.34 -4.39
CA GLU A 74 -6.59 3.11 -3.80
C GLU A 74 -5.70 2.56 -2.68
N PHE A 75 -4.38 2.58 -2.88
CA PHE A 75 -3.42 2.19 -1.86
C PHE A 75 -3.57 3.01 -0.58
N ARG A 76 -3.71 4.33 -0.68
CA ARG A 76 -3.92 5.21 0.47
C ARG A 76 -5.21 4.89 1.22
N VAL A 77 -6.28 4.64 0.48
CA VAL A 77 -7.57 4.21 1.08
C VAL A 77 -7.36 2.91 1.84
N ARG A 78 -6.78 1.91 1.20
CA ARG A 78 -6.58 0.58 1.78
C ARG A 78 -5.70 0.60 3.02
N MET A 79 -4.60 1.37 3.01
CA MET A 79 -3.74 1.52 4.18
C MET A 79 -4.49 2.12 5.38
N ARG A 80 -5.33 3.15 5.14
CA ARG A 80 -6.14 3.75 6.22
C ARG A 80 -7.21 2.80 6.75
N GLU A 81 -7.85 2.04 5.89
CA GLU A 81 -8.82 1.01 6.30
C GLU A 81 -8.17 -0.04 7.20
N LEU A 82 -7.00 -0.56 6.81
CA LEU A 82 -6.26 -1.53 7.62
C LEU A 82 -5.95 -0.98 9.02
N VAL A 83 -5.47 0.26 9.10
CA VAL A 83 -5.20 0.92 10.38
C VAL A 83 -6.49 1.10 11.19
N THR A 84 -7.54 1.63 10.58
CA THR A 84 -8.82 1.90 11.26
C THR A 84 -9.46 0.63 11.80
N VAL A 85 -9.53 -0.42 10.99
CA VAL A 85 -10.09 -1.73 11.38
C VAL A 85 -9.25 -2.37 12.50
N SER A 86 -7.91 -2.27 12.39
CA SER A 86 -7.01 -2.82 13.40
C SER A 86 -7.16 -2.11 14.74
N LEU A 87 -7.24 -0.77 14.74
CA LEU A 87 -7.46 0.02 15.95
C LEU A 87 -8.83 -0.26 16.58
N ALA A 88 -9.88 -0.42 15.77
CA ALA A 88 -11.20 -0.81 16.26
C ALA A 88 -11.19 -2.18 16.92
N ARG A 89 -10.46 -3.16 16.37
CA ARG A 89 -10.28 -4.48 17.00
C ARG A 89 -9.52 -4.38 18.32
N LEU A 90 -8.42 -3.65 18.36
CA LEU A 90 -7.64 -3.44 19.59
C LEU A 90 -8.47 -2.77 20.70
N SER A 91 -9.32 -1.80 20.35
CA SER A 91 -10.24 -1.16 21.28
C SER A 91 -11.21 -2.14 21.95
N LYS A 92 -11.68 -3.18 21.24
CA LYS A 92 -12.50 -4.27 21.81
C LYS A 92 -11.77 -5.08 22.90
N HIS A 93 -10.44 -5.06 22.89
CA HIS A 93 -9.57 -5.67 23.89
C HIS A 93 -9.08 -4.67 24.95
N SER A 94 -9.77 -3.52 25.10
CA SER A 94 -9.43 -2.43 26.04
C SER A 94 -8.04 -1.83 25.79
N ILE A 95 -7.57 -1.84 24.55
CA ILE A 95 -6.31 -1.24 24.12
C ILE A 95 -6.61 0.08 23.43
N SER A 96 -6.21 1.19 24.07
CA SER A 96 -6.42 2.55 23.55
C SER A 96 -5.40 2.92 22.47
N LYS A 97 -5.73 3.90 21.61
CA LYS A 97 -4.78 4.49 20.63
C LYS A 97 -3.52 5.02 21.33
N ALA A 98 -3.69 5.73 22.44
CA ALA A 98 -2.58 6.27 23.21
C ALA A 98 -1.63 5.17 23.76
N TYR A 99 -2.19 4.03 24.14
CA TYR A 99 -1.37 2.88 24.53
C TYR A 99 -0.56 2.34 23.35
N VAL A 100 -1.18 2.20 22.18
CA VAL A 100 -0.50 1.76 20.95
C VAL A 100 0.61 2.73 20.56
N GLU A 101 0.33 4.04 20.59
CA GLU A 101 1.29 5.09 20.28
C GLU A 101 2.52 5.00 21.19
N ARG A 102 2.30 4.85 22.50
CA ARG A 102 3.38 4.72 23.47
C ARG A 102 4.25 3.48 23.21
N VAL A 103 3.63 2.31 22.97
CA VAL A 103 4.39 1.07 22.74
C VAL A 103 5.17 1.10 21.43
N LEU A 104 4.62 1.74 20.40
CA LEU A 104 5.28 1.86 19.10
C LEU A 104 6.22 3.07 18.99
N GLY A 105 6.38 3.87 20.05
CA GLY A 105 7.21 5.09 20.02
C GLY A 105 6.69 6.16 19.07
N LEU A 106 5.38 6.21 18.84
CA LEU A 106 4.74 7.21 18.02
C LEU A 106 4.40 8.45 18.85
N SER A 107 4.37 9.62 18.22
CA SER A 107 3.93 10.84 18.89
C SER A 107 2.45 10.75 19.31
N GLN A 108 2.14 11.38 20.44
CA GLN A 108 0.78 11.44 20.97
C GLN A 108 -0.18 12.04 19.94
N GLY A 109 -1.33 11.40 19.73
CA GLY A 109 -2.35 11.84 18.77
C GLY A 109 -2.05 11.47 17.31
N TYR A 110 -0.90 10.87 17.00
CA TYR A 110 -0.52 10.48 15.64
C TYR A 110 -1.58 9.57 14.98
N LEU A 111 -2.00 8.51 15.67
CA LEU A 111 -3.00 7.57 15.15
C LEU A 111 -4.38 8.22 14.98
N SER A 112 -4.72 9.18 15.82
CA SER A 112 -5.95 9.94 15.68
C SER A 112 -5.90 10.84 14.43
N HIS A 113 -4.82 11.58 14.25
CA HIS A 113 -4.59 12.38 13.04
C HIS A 113 -4.63 11.52 11.78
N LEU A 114 -3.96 10.39 11.80
CA LEU A 114 -3.90 9.48 10.66
C LEU A 114 -5.29 8.97 10.22
N THR A 115 -6.20 8.77 11.18
CA THR A 115 -7.54 8.25 10.90
C THR A 115 -8.59 9.34 10.60
N THR A 116 -8.33 10.61 10.96
CA THR A 116 -9.32 11.69 10.82
C THR A 116 -9.02 12.66 9.68
N THR A 117 -7.78 13.12 9.53
CA THR A 117 -7.47 14.21 8.57
C THR A 117 -7.26 13.73 7.14
N GLY A 118 -6.91 12.47 6.95
CA GLY A 118 -6.74 11.91 5.60
C GLY A 118 -5.49 12.39 4.82
N ASP A 119 -4.75 13.36 5.36
CA ASP A 119 -3.61 13.99 4.66
C ASP A 119 -2.37 13.10 4.60
N LYS A 120 -2.23 12.21 5.58
CA LYS A 120 -1.08 11.30 5.66
C LYS A 120 -1.49 9.86 5.34
N THR A 121 -0.66 9.19 4.56
CA THR A 121 -0.79 7.76 4.34
C THR A 121 0.02 7.01 5.39
N PRO A 122 -0.57 6.02 6.09
CA PRO A 122 0.18 5.15 6.98
C PRO A 122 1.30 4.43 6.22
N SER A 123 2.46 4.24 6.85
CA SER A 123 3.46 3.35 6.27
C SER A 123 2.97 1.91 6.26
N GLU A 124 3.42 1.12 5.28
CA GLU A 124 3.11 -0.30 5.19
C GLU A 124 3.52 -1.05 6.46
N ALA A 125 4.69 -0.72 7.02
CA ALA A 125 5.19 -1.30 8.26
C ALA A 125 4.26 -1.02 9.44
N LEU A 126 3.75 0.20 9.58
CA LEU A 126 2.79 0.54 10.62
C LEU A 126 1.48 -0.22 10.45
N ALA A 127 0.92 -0.21 9.23
CA ALA A 127 -0.33 -0.92 8.94
C ALA A 127 -0.20 -2.43 9.24
N LEU A 128 0.89 -3.05 8.79
CA LEU A 128 1.18 -4.47 9.02
C LEU A 128 1.31 -4.79 10.51
N ASN A 129 2.08 -3.98 11.27
CA ASN A 129 2.21 -4.16 12.71
C ASN A 129 0.86 -4.07 13.43
N LEU A 130 0.03 -3.09 13.07
CA LEU A 130 -1.29 -2.95 13.67
C LEU A 130 -2.21 -4.13 13.34
N VAL A 131 -2.15 -4.68 12.13
CA VAL A 131 -2.87 -5.92 11.75
C VAL A 131 -2.41 -7.09 12.63
N HIS A 132 -1.10 -7.28 12.81
CA HIS A 132 -0.57 -8.34 13.66
C HIS A 132 -0.97 -8.19 15.13
N PHE A 133 -0.95 -6.97 15.67
CA PHE A 133 -1.40 -6.72 17.04
C PHE A 133 -2.91 -6.91 17.18
N ALA A 134 -3.69 -6.54 16.18
CA ALA A 134 -5.14 -6.76 16.18
C ALA A 134 -5.52 -8.25 16.11
N GLN A 135 -4.68 -9.07 15.46
CA GLN A 135 -4.85 -10.54 15.45
C GLN A 135 -4.40 -11.18 16.77
N ASN A 136 -3.37 -10.64 17.41
CA ASN A 136 -2.88 -11.12 18.69
C ASN A 136 -2.49 -9.95 19.61
N PRO A 137 -3.45 -9.43 20.41
CA PRO A 137 -3.22 -8.28 21.31
C PRO A 137 -2.13 -8.51 22.37
N GLN A 138 -1.87 -9.76 22.73
CA GLN A 138 -0.79 -10.08 23.68
C GLN A 138 0.58 -9.71 23.17
N ARG A 139 0.81 -9.76 21.86
CA ARG A 139 2.09 -9.33 21.27
C ARG A 139 2.41 -7.87 21.56
N LEU A 140 1.41 -6.98 21.57
CA LEU A 140 1.62 -5.58 21.92
C LEU A 140 2.06 -5.41 23.39
N ARG A 141 1.43 -6.17 24.30
CA ARG A 141 1.80 -6.19 25.72
C ARG A 141 3.20 -6.76 25.94
N SER A 142 3.56 -7.80 25.20
CA SER A 142 4.91 -8.38 25.23
C SER A 142 5.95 -7.39 24.71
N SER A 143 5.63 -6.60 23.70
CA SER A 143 6.52 -5.54 23.18
C SER A 143 6.74 -4.46 24.22
N GLU A 144 5.73 -4.04 24.98
CA GLU A 144 5.91 -3.10 26.09
C GLU A 144 6.83 -3.67 27.19
N ALA A 145 6.62 -4.93 27.55
CA ALA A 145 7.47 -5.60 28.53
C ALA A 145 8.94 -5.69 28.08
N LEU A 146 9.15 -5.96 26.77
CA LEU A 146 10.48 -5.96 26.18
C LEU A 146 11.13 -4.58 26.25
N TRP A 147 10.41 -3.51 25.90
CA TRP A 147 10.92 -2.14 26.01
C TRP A 147 11.32 -1.78 27.44
N LYS A 148 10.50 -2.13 28.42
CA LYS A 148 10.82 -1.92 29.85
C LYS A 148 12.12 -2.64 30.25
N LYS A 149 12.29 -3.88 29.79
CA LYS A 149 13.51 -4.66 30.03
C LYS A 149 14.75 -4.03 29.39
N LEU A 150 14.63 -3.58 28.14
CA LEU A 150 15.73 -2.94 27.41
C LEU A 150 16.09 -1.57 27.98
N SER A 151 15.11 -0.79 28.42
CA SER A 151 15.34 0.54 29.03
C SER A 151 15.96 0.46 30.42
N GLY A 152 15.73 -0.63 31.14
CA GLY A 152 16.34 -0.91 32.46
C GLY A 152 17.72 -1.55 32.38
N ALA A 153 18.17 -2.01 31.23
CA ALA A 153 19.52 -2.48 31.01
C ALA A 153 20.45 -1.27 30.98
N LYS A 154 21.14 -1.01 32.10
CA LYS A 154 22.33 -0.11 32.11
C LYS A 154 23.25 -0.59 30.98
N PRO A 155 23.67 0.28 30.04
CA PRO A 155 24.71 -0.12 29.12
C PRO A 155 25.91 -0.56 29.90
N ASP A 156 26.39 -1.76 29.65
CA ASP A 156 27.61 -2.28 30.24
C ASP A 156 28.75 -1.30 29.89
N PRO A 157 29.37 -0.60 30.87
CA PRO A 157 30.43 0.36 30.57
C PRO A 157 31.69 -0.29 30.04
N THR A 158 31.76 -1.62 30.08
CA THR A 158 32.86 -2.40 29.53
C THR A 158 32.43 -3.03 28.20
N GLY A 159 32.29 -2.20 27.17
CA GLY A 159 32.10 -2.65 25.79
C GLY A 159 33.27 -3.53 25.33
N ALA A 160 33.34 -4.75 25.80
CA ALA A 160 34.16 -5.79 25.21
C ALA A 160 33.55 -6.19 23.88
N LEU A 161 33.83 -5.43 22.84
CA LEU A 161 33.85 -5.95 21.47
C LEU A 161 34.90 -7.06 21.44
N GLY A 162 34.47 -8.27 21.80
CA GLY A 162 35.23 -9.48 21.57
C GLY A 162 35.51 -9.61 20.07
N ARG A 163 36.75 -9.74 19.76
CA ARG A 163 37.38 -9.96 18.47
C ARG A 163 36.80 -11.16 17.73
#